data_1b090c95c3d4b0df79bc6d3787425545
#
_entry.id   1b090c95c3d4b0df79bc6d3787425545
#
_cell.length_a   1.000
_cell.length_b   1.000
_cell.length_c   1.000
_cell.angle_alpha   90.00
_cell.angle_beta   90.00
_cell.angle_gamma   90.00
#
_symmetry.space_group_name_H-M   'P 1'
#
loop_
_entity.id
_entity.type
_entity.pdbx_description
1 polymer ?
#
loop_
_entity_poly.entity_id
_entity_poly.type
_entity_poly.pdbx_seq_one_letter_code
_entity_poly.pdbx_strand_id
1 'polypeptide(L)'
;MRTFEDIIPPSRRTGPPGSPPPPPPGGRPVPRPPRSRFPYLIVFVALVVIAGSAAMLMYFSGAKIEITPSTSAAPADGTFTAGASSELPFTLVSTKKTASAGVVASGTKQVSTSALGNITIYNTQSKPQQLVATTRFATAAGLIFKIPKGVTIPAGSADKPGSVTVQVVASAPGPTYNIEPSSFTVPGLAGSPEASMVYARSAEAMTGGAVGPVPVVESGDAQAAVDSLSSSLTTDLEAALASQVPEGYVLLPGAATSSYRELAPAPAETGKANIQVEGTITAVVFPSVALASAIASSTSGSNGARVLMSSGTTLILTPSSGFPSSNAESFSFSLSGTALLVSKVDSMQIATAVAGKSRSEAQIILTNYPEVKRAVLVLRPFWRQSFPEDPAAITVILGEPAT
;
A
#
# COMPACT_ATOMS: atom_id res chain seq x y z
N MET A 1 71.31 -30.06 17.76
CA MET A 1 72.15 -31.28 17.90
C MET A 1 71.46 -32.38 17.14
N ARG A 2 72.04 -32.76 16.01
CA ARG A 2 72.26 -34.08 15.41
C ARG A 2 72.72 -33.88 13.96
N THR A 3 74.03 -34.24 13.83
CA THR A 3 74.91 -34.29 12.69
C THR A 3 74.50 -35.33 11.66
N PHE A 4 74.65 -35.01 10.39
CA PHE A 4 74.63 -35.96 9.26
C PHE A 4 76.02 -36.19 8.80
N GLU A 5 76.48 -37.42 8.94
CA GLU A 5 77.69 -37.94 8.40
C GLU A 5 77.43 -38.83 7.19
N ASP A 6 78.27 -38.64 6.21
CA ASP A 6 78.89 -39.55 5.27
C ASP A 6 78.04 -40.48 4.38
N ILE A 7 78.18 -40.21 3.10
CA ILE A 7 78.01 -41.22 2.06
C ILE A 7 79.28 -41.20 1.17
N ILE A 8 80.04 -42.28 1.26
CA ILE A 8 81.22 -42.57 0.50
C ILE A 8 80.89 -43.07 -0.92
N PRO A 9 81.57 -42.60 -2.01
CA PRO A 9 81.34 -43.14 -3.36
C PRO A 9 82.20 -44.40 -3.63
N PRO A 10 81.67 -45.38 -4.33
CA PRO A 10 82.47 -46.62 -4.63
C PRO A 10 83.50 -46.39 -5.77
N SER A 11 84.66 -46.93 -5.52
CA SER A 11 85.87 -46.92 -6.32
C SER A 11 85.75 -47.64 -7.67
N ARG A 12 86.45 -47.13 -8.67
CA ARG A 12 86.70 -47.74 -9.97
C ARG A 12 87.47 -49.04 -9.86
N ARG A 13 87.04 -50.10 -10.53
CA ARG A 13 87.83 -51.24 -10.89
C ARG A 13 88.20 -51.20 -12.36
N THR A 14 89.47 -51.16 -12.65
CA THR A 14 90.11 -51.40 -13.96
C THR A 14 90.19 -52.88 -14.26
N GLY A 15 89.66 -53.34 -15.38
CA GLY A 15 89.88 -54.66 -15.95
C GLY A 15 90.46 -54.58 -17.38
N PRO A 16 91.26 -55.60 -17.82
CA PRO A 16 92.12 -55.51 -18.99
C PRO A 16 91.40 -55.60 -20.36
N PRO A 17 92.07 -55.21 -21.47
CA PRO A 17 91.39 -55.05 -22.81
C PRO A 17 91.13 -56.38 -23.49
N GLY A 18 89.87 -56.60 -23.87
CA GLY A 18 89.39 -57.75 -24.59
C GLY A 18 88.81 -57.36 -26.00
N SER A 19 89.04 -58.12 -26.98
CA SER A 19 88.85 -58.08 -28.43
C SER A 19 87.59 -57.43 -28.92
N PRO A 20 87.54 -56.86 -30.16
CA PRO A 20 86.38 -56.16 -30.68
C PRO A 20 85.20 -57.13 -31.00
N PRO A 21 84.00 -56.73 -30.77
CA PRO A 21 82.81 -57.53 -31.10
C PRO A 21 82.48 -57.45 -32.59
N PRO A 22 81.82 -58.49 -33.14
CA PRO A 22 81.40 -58.56 -34.56
C PRO A 22 80.27 -57.56 -34.85
N PRO A 23 80.10 -57.13 -36.13
CA PRO A 23 79.12 -56.18 -36.56
C PRO A 23 77.69 -56.69 -36.36
N PRO A 24 76.76 -55.85 -35.95
CA PRO A 24 75.37 -56.26 -35.73
C PRO A 24 74.65 -56.54 -37.06
N PRO A 25 73.71 -57.49 -37.10
CA PRO A 25 72.89 -57.82 -38.27
C PRO A 25 71.92 -56.64 -38.58
N GLY A 26 71.75 -56.37 -39.85
CA GLY A 26 70.95 -55.31 -40.39
C GLY A 26 69.54 -55.25 -39.79
N GLY A 27 69.28 -54.15 -39.06
CA GLY A 27 67.99 -53.84 -38.47
C GLY A 27 66.99 -53.45 -39.60
N ARG A 28 65.85 -54.07 -39.60
CA ARG A 28 64.73 -53.65 -40.41
C ARG A 28 64.33 -52.23 -40.04
N PRO A 29 63.92 -51.37 -41.01
CA PRO A 29 63.46 -50.00 -40.69
C PRO A 29 62.20 -50.05 -39.83
N VAL A 30 62.27 -49.48 -38.63
CA VAL A 30 61.15 -49.33 -37.72
C VAL A 30 60.23 -48.24 -38.32
N PRO A 31 58.93 -48.49 -38.57
CA PRO A 31 58.02 -47.49 -39.08
C PRO A 31 57.89 -46.39 -38.02
N ARG A 32 58.13 -45.13 -38.45
CA ARG A 32 57.95 -43.97 -37.63
C ARG A 32 56.42 -43.87 -37.29
N PRO A 33 56.02 -43.71 -35.99
CA PRO A 33 54.63 -43.53 -35.66
C PRO A 33 54.08 -42.28 -36.34
N PRO A 34 52.84 -42.32 -36.84
CA PRO A 34 52.22 -41.15 -37.46
C PRO A 34 52.18 -40.01 -36.43
N ARG A 35 52.66 -38.82 -36.83
CA ARG A 35 52.54 -37.63 -36.01
C ARG A 35 51.06 -37.36 -35.81
N SER A 36 50.55 -37.77 -34.67
CA SER A 36 49.19 -37.55 -34.22
C SER A 36 48.95 -36.03 -34.17
N ARG A 37 47.99 -35.54 -34.91
CA ARG A 37 47.49 -34.15 -34.79
C ARG A 37 46.63 -33.94 -33.54
N PHE A 38 46.51 -34.97 -32.71
CA PHE A 38 45.77 -34.99 -31.49
C PHE A 38 46.17 -33.92 -30.46
N PRO A 39 47.45 -33.59 -30.23
CA PRO A 39 47.78 -32.58 -29.23
C PRO A 39 47.32 -31.17 -29.66
N TYR A 40 47.26 -30.85 -30.95
CA TYR A 40 46.78 -29.54 -31.43
C TYR A 40 45.29 -29.42 -31.30
N LEU A 41 44.53 -30.51 -31.46
CA LEU A 41 43.06 -30.52 -31.25
C LEU A 41 42.73 -30.27 -29.78
N ILE A 42 43.46 -30.92 -28.85
CA ILE A 42 43.27 -30.71 -27.39
C ILE A 42 43.59 -29.27 -27.00
N VAL A 43 44.66 -28.70 -27.54
CA VAL A 43 45.04 -27.29 -27.30
C VAL A 43 43.98 -26.34 -27.86
N PHE A 44 43.45 -26.63 -29.06
CA PHE A 44 42.38 -25.82 -29.66
C PHE A 44 41.09 -25.89 -28.85
N VAL A 45 40.65 -27.08 -28.42
CA VAL A 45 39.47 -27.24 -27.54
C VAL A 45 39.67 -26.54 -26.17
N ALA A 46 40.87 -26.65 -25.59
CA ALA A 46 41.17 -25.95 -24.35
C ALA A 46 41.11 -24.41 -24.53
N LEU A 47 41.63 -23.88 -25.64
CA LEU A 47 41.53 -22.44 -25.96
C LEU A 47 40.08 -22.00 -26.17
N VAL A 48 39.26 -22.80 -26.86
CA VAL A 48 37.83 -22.51 -27.08
C VAL A 48 37.08 -22.52 -25.75
N VAL A 49 37.37 -23.49 -24.85
CA VAL A 49 36.76 -23.55 -23.51
C VAL A 49 37.20 -22.34 -22.65
N ILE A 50 38.47 -21.98 -22.69
CA ILE A 50 38.96 -20.80 -21.94
C ILE A 50 38.35 -19.51 -22.50
N ALA A 51 38.31 -19.36 -23.84
CA ALA A 51 37.69 -18.19 -24.48
C ALA A 51 36.18 -18.13 -24.21
N GLY A 52 35.47 -19.27 -24.28
CA GLY A 52 34.05 -19.39 -23.95
C GLY A 52 33.77 -19.09 -22.46
N SER A 53 34.61 -19.60 -21.58
CA SER A 53 34.50 -19.28 -20.13
C SER A 53 34.79 -17.81 -19.86
N ALA A 54 35.79 -17.21 -20.52
CA ALA A 54 36.09 -15.78 -20.38
C ALA A 54 34.92 -14.92 -20.92
N ALA A 55 34.36 -15.28 -22.08
CA ALA A 55 33.20 -14.59 -22.65
C ALA A 55 31.97 -14.72 -21.76
N MET A 56 31.72 -15.89 -21.19
CA MET A 56 30.63 -16.12 -20.22
C MET A 56 30.84 -15.30 -18.96
N LEU A 57 32.05 -15.24 -18.42
CA LEU A 57 32.39 -14.41 -17.27
C LEU A 57 32.23 -12.90 -17.57
N MET A 58 32.57 -12.47 -18.77
CA MET A 58 32.33 -11.08 -19.22
C MET A 58 30.83 -10.77 -19.36
N TYR A 59 30.06 -11.69 -19.90
CA TYR A 59 28.61 -11.52 -20.06
C TYR A 59 27.89 -11.44 -18.70
N PHE A 60 28.30 -12.21 -17.70
CA PHE A 60 27.80 -12.12 -16.34
C PHE A 60 28.53 -11.12 -15.46
N SER A 61 29.45 -10.31 -16.02
CA SER A 61 30.14 -9.27 -15.28
C SER A 61 29.22 -8.08 -15.04
N GLY A 62 28.93 -7.80 -13.79
CA GLY A 62 28.13 -6.66 -13.38
C GLY A 62 28.61 -6.12 -12.05
N ALA A 63 28.20 -4.93 -11.71
CA ALA A 63 28.38 -4.36 -10.39
C ALA A 63 27.01 -4.13 -9.75
N LYS A 64 26.89 -4.45 -8.46
CA LYS A 64 25.70 -4.15 -7.66
C LYS A 64 26.11 -3.19 -6.55
N ILE A 65 25.33 -2.12 -6.41
CA ILE A 65 25.48 -1.16 -5.31
C ILE A 65 24.18 -1.21 -4.53
N GLU A 66 24.25 -1.57 -3.27
CA GLU A 66 23.12 -1.54 -2.36
C GLU A 66 23.27 -0.29 -1.47
N ILE A 67 22.31 0.63 -1.62
CA ILE A 67 22.32 1.93 -0.95
C ILE A 67 21.25 1.96 0.10
N THR A 68 21.64 2.27 1.33
CA THR A 68 20.72 2.67 2.38
C THR A 68 20.57 4.19 2.33
N PRO A 69 19.38 4.73 1.98
CA PRO A 69 19.14 6.16 1.93
C PRO A 69 19.32 6.81 3.31
N SER A 70 19.75 8.07 3.33
CA SER A 70 19.74 8.88 4.54
C SER A 70 18.32 9.30 4.89
N THR A 71 18.09 9.56 6.17
CA THR A 71 16.85 10.13 6.68
C THR A 71 17.15 11.48 7.31
N SER A 72 16.26 12.45 7.11
CA SER A 72 16.33 13.78 7.71
C SER A 72 15.04 14.10 8.44
N ALA A 73 15.13 14.68 9.62
CA ALA A 73 13.99 15.22 10.34
C ALA A 73 13.64 16.60 9.77
N ALA A 74 12.37 16.79 9.38
CA ALA A 74 11.86 18.05 8.89
C ALA A 74 10.67 18.49 9.77
N PRO A 75 10.66 19.71 10.32
CA PRO A 75 9.49 20.24 10.98
C PRO A 75 8.35 20.40 9.96
N ALA A 76 7.15 20.04 10.34
CA ALA A 76 5.98 20.08 9.47
C ALA A 76 4.85 20.91 10.10
N ASP A 77 5.21 22.01 10.73
CA ASP A 77 4.24 22.91 11.34
C ASP A 77 3.66 23.86 10.29
N GLY A 78 2.38 23.70 9.97
CA GLY A 78 1.74 24.55 8.97
C GLY A 78 0.37 24.05 8.54
N THR A 79 -0.31 24.88 7.74
CA THR A 79 -1.60 24.54 7.12
C THR A 79 -1.39 24.05 5.70
N PHE A 80 -2.01 22.95 5.39
CA PHE A 80 -1.94 22.28 4.08
C PHE A 80 -3.34 22.13 3.50
N THR A 81 -3.42 22.11 2.18
CA THR A 81 -4.65 21.80 1.46
C THR A 81 -4.39 20.64 0.51
N ALA A 82 -5.12 19.57 0.72
CA ALA A 82 -5.12 18.40 -0.17
C ALA A 82 -6.33 18.46 -1.11
N GLY A 83 -6.21 17.90 -2.30
CA GLY A 83 -7.31 17.84 -3.26
C GLY A 83 -6.88 17.25 -4.60
N ALA A 84 -7.85 16.89 -5.43
CA ALA A 84 -7.59 16.28 -6.74
C ALA A 84 -6.78 17.18 -7.69
N SER A 85 -6.87 18.51 -7.52
CA SER A 85 -6.16 19.52 -8.33
C SER A 85 -4.93 20.09 -7.62
N SER A 86 -4.58 19.61 -6.43
CA SER A 86 -3.41 20.06 -5.66
C SER A 86 -2.24 19.09 -5.80
N GLU A 87 -1.03 19.57 -5.45
CA GLU A 87 0.16 18.73 -5.41
C GLU A 87 0.09 17.61 -4.34
N LEU A 88 -0.86 17.73 -3.41
CA LEU A 88 -1.12 16.74 -2.37
C LEU A 88 -2.52 16.12 -2.55
N PRO A 89 -2.65 15.06 -3.33
CA PRO A 89 -3.89 14.31 -3.42
C PRO A 89 -4.17 13.56 -2.12
N PHE A 90 -5.44 13.26 -1.86
CA PHE A 90 -5.85 12.43 -0.73
C PHE A 90 -6.85 11.36 -1.17
N THR A 91 -6.96 10.32 -0.38
CA THR A 91 -7.93 9.24 -0.56
C THR A 91 -8.64 8.98 0.76
N LEU A 92 -9.95 8.74 0.68
CA LEU A 92 -10.73 8.32 1.85
C LEU A 92 -10.76 6.79 1.91
N VAL A 93 -10.43 6.27 3.07
CA VAL A 93 -10.55 4.84 3.41
C VAL A 93 -11.57 4.74 4.54
N SER A 94 -12.59 3.89 4.36
CA SER A 94 -13.64 3.72 5.35
C SER A 94 -13.92 2.24 5.58
N THR A 95 -14.07 1.85 6.82
CA THR A 95 -14.47 0.50 7.20
C THR A 95 -15.56 0.51 8.26
N LYS A 96 -16.40 -0.52 8.24
CA LYS A 96 -17.50 -0.71 9.17
C LYS A 96 -17.38 -2.04 9.86
N LYS A 97 -17.76 -2.05 11.14
CA LYS A 97 -17.91 -3.29 11.92
C LYS A 97 -19.13 -3.18 12.83
N THR A 98 -19.75 -4.31 13.10
CA THR A 98 -20.86 -4.40 14.04
C THR A 98 -20.44 -5.31 15.19
N ALA A 99 -20.70 -4.86 16.40
CA ALA A 99 -20.55 -5.67 17.61
C ALA A 99 -21.89 -5.81 18.32
N SER A 100 -22.05 -6.87 19.08
CA SER A 100 -23.29 -7.13 19.81
C SER A 100 -23.02 -7.70 21.20
N ALA A 101 -23.89 -7.35 22.16
CA ALA A 101 -23.86 -7.87 23.52
C ALA A 101 -25.29 -8.25 23.99
N GLY A 102 -25.40 -9.41 24.65
CA GLY A 102 -26.64 -9.85 25.24
C GLY A 102 -26.83 -9.21 26.62
N VAL A 103 -27.89 -8.43 26.77
CA VAL A 103 -28.28 -7.75 28.01
C VAL A 103 -29.59 -8.33 28.52
N VAL A 104 -29.80 -8.38 29.84
CA VAL A 104 -31.06 -8.87 30.45
C VAL A 104 -32.18 -7.92 30.04
N ALA A 105 -33.25 -8.49 29.48
CA ALA A 105 -34.44 -7.72 29.14
C ALA A 105 -35.37 -7.59 30.38
N SER A 106 -35.81 -6.37 30.68
CA SER A 106 -36.76 -6.08 31.74
C SER A 106 -38.20 -6.43 31.36
N GLY A 107 -38.47 -6.74 30.10
CA GLY A 107 -39.76 -7.10 29.55
C GLY A 107 -39.84 -7.01 28.04
N THR A 108 -41.05 -7.02 27.50
CA THR A 108 -41.32 -6.80 26.07
C THR A 108 -42.32 -5.69 25.86
N LYS A 109 -42.14 -4.88 24.83
CA LYS A 109 -43.08 -3.85 24.41
C LYS A 109 -43.55 -4.14 22.99
N GLN A 110 -44.85 -4.09 22.74
CA GLN A 110 -45.39 -4.13 21.37
C GLN A 110 -45.08 -2.84 20.69
N VAL A 111 -44.40 -2.94 19.56
CA VAL A 111 -44.06 -1.79 18.70
C VAL A 111 -44.63 -1.97 17.29
N SER A 112 -44.93 -0.84 16.65
CA SER A 112 -45.33 -0.75 15.26
C SER A 112 -44.74 0.55 14.69
N THR A 113 -43.49 0.50 14.28
CA THR A 113 -42.75 1.66 13.83
C THR A 113 -42.35 1.52 12.35
N SER A 114 -42.38 2.63 11.62
CA SER A 114 -41.93 2.70 10.24
C SER A 114 -40.46 3.08 10.17
N ALA A 115 -39.73 2.49 9.23
CA ALA A 115 -38.35 2.85 8.96
C ALA A 115 -38.23 4.31 8.47
N LEU A 116 -37.15 4.96 8.87
CA LEU A 116 -36.80 6.33 8.53
C LEU A 116 -35.41 6.36 7.89
N GLY A 117 -35.15 7.37 7.07
CA GLY A 117 -33.83 7.65 6.53
C GLY A 117 -33.84 8.87 5.62
N ASN A 118 -32.67 9.22 5.13
CA ASN A 118 -32.50 10.34 4.21
C ASN A 118 -32.28 9.84 2.78
N ILE A 119 -32.92 10.49 1.82
CA ILE A 119 -32.66 10.31 0.40
C ILE A 119 -32.24 11.63 -0.23
N THR A 120 -31.30 11.59 -1.17
CA THR A 120 -31.01 12.71 -2.04
C THR A 120 -31.76 12.51 -3.35
N ILE A 121 -32.64 13.46 -3.67
CA ILE A 121 -33.45 13.47 -4.89
C ILE A 121 -32.69 14.29 -5.92
N TYR A 122 -32.57 13.75 -7.12
CA TYR A 122 -31.86 14.33 -8.26
C TYR A 122 -32.87 14.72 -9.37
N ASN A 123 -32.60 15.84 -10.02
CA ASN A 123 -33.37 16.36 -11.15
C ASN A 123 -32.42 16.74 -12.29
N THR A 124 -32.50 16.06 -13.40
CA THR A 124 -31.71 16.35 -14.61
C THR A 124 -32.43 17.27 -15.62
N GLN A 125 -33.62 17.79 -15.25
CA GLN A 125 -34.37 18.72 -16.09
C GLN A 125 -33.80 20.14 -15.97
N SER A 126 -33.94 20.92 -17.04
CA SER A 126 -33.61 22.36 -17.06
C SER A 126 -34.60 23.25 -16.29
N LYS A 127 -35.65 22.67 -15.71
CA LYS A 127 -36.64 23.34 -14.87
C LYS A 127 -36.68 22.74 -13.47
N PRO A 128 -37.00 23.50 -12.41
CA PRO A 128 -37.24 22.97 -11.09
C PRO A 128 -38.40 21.96 -11.08
N GLN A 129 -38.28 20.90 -10.26
CA GLN A 129 -39.33 19.91 -10.06
C GLN A 129 -39.91 20.03 -8.67
N GLN A 130 -41.20 20.30 -8.57
CA GLN A 130 -41.92 20.30 -7.30
C GLN A 130 -42.51 18.92 -7.03
N LEU A 131 -42.27 18.40 -5.83
CA LEU A 131 -42.91 17.20 -5.29
C LEU A 131 -43.74 17.57 -4.08
N VAL A 132 -44.97 17.08 -4.05
CA VAL A 132 -45.91 17.34 -2.94
C VAL A 132 -45.64 16.44 -1.77
N ALA A 133 -46.13 16.81 -0.59
CA ALA A 133 -46.11 15.94 0.57
C ALA A 133 -46.74 14.58 0.21
N THR A 134 -46.26 13.51 0.84
CA THR A 134 -46.66 12.11 0.58
C THR A 134 -46.27 11.56 -0.80
N THR A 135 -45.47 12.28 -1.58
CA THR A 135 -44.87 11.72 -2.80
C THR A 135 -44.15 10.40 -2.47
N ARG A 136 -44.43 9.38 -3.29
CA ARG A 136 -43.93 8.01 -3.11
C ARG A 136 -42.62 7.83 -3.84
N PHE A 137 -41.71 7.15 -3.15
CA PHE A 137 -40.41 6.70 -3.65
C PHE A 137 -40.38 5.18 -3.56
N ALA A 138 -40.17 4.49 -4.66
CA ALA A 138 -40.17 3.03 -4.73
C ALA A 138 -38.72 2.50 -4.92
N THR A 139 -38.36 1.53 -4.16
CA THR A 139 -37.12 0.73 -4.40
C THR A 139 -37.38 -0.27 -5.54
N ALA A 140 -36.30 -0.87 -6.07
CA ALA A 140 -36.41 -1.95 -7.06
C ALA A 140 -37.17 -3.19 -6.52
N ALA A 141 -37.17 -3.41 -5.21
CA ALA A 141 -37.95 -4.46 -4.52
C ALA A 141 -39.42 -4.07 -4.29
N GLY A 142 -39.87 -2.90 -4.74
CA GLY A 142 -41.24 -2.44 -4.59
C GLY A 142 -41.57 -1.85 -3.21
N LEU A 143 -40.63 -1.65 -2.32
CA LEU A 143 -40.85 -1.00 -1.04
C LEU A 143 -41.08 0.49 -1.25
N ILE A 144 -42.13 1.03 -0.62
CA ILE A 144 -42.56 2.42 -0.79
C ILE A 144 -42.18 3.25 0.44
N PHE A 145 -41.52 4.36 0.19
CA PHE A 145 -41.23 5.42 1.18
C PHE A 145 -41.93 6.71 0.75
N LYS A 146 -42.17 7.63 1.69
CA LYS A 146 -42.86 8.88 1.46
C LYS A 146 -42.15 10.05 2.08
N ILE A 147 -42.12 11.21 1.40
CA ILE A 147 -41.70 12.46 2.03
C ILE A 147 -42.81 13.04 2.91
N PRO A 148 -42.52 13.46 4.17
CA PRO A 148 -43.55 14.04 5.03
C PRO A 148 -43.96 15.46 4.61
N LYS A 149 -43.07 16.18 3.93
CA LYS A 149 -43.30 17.58 3.45
C LYS A 149 -42.96 17.69 1.98
N GLY A 150 -43.69 18.59 1.27
CA GLY A 150 -43.36 18.91 -0.09
C GLY A 150 -42.00 19.55 -0.25
N VAL A 151 -41.35 19.33 -1.38
CA VAL A 151 -39.97 19.81 -1.68
C VAL A 151 -39.87 20.25 -3.12
N THR A 152 -39.07 21.27 -3.39
CA THR A 152 -38.73 21.70 -4.75
C THR A 152 -37.26 21.34 -5.01
N ILE A 153 -37.04 20.53 -6.05
CA ILE A 153 -35.72 20.13 -6.49
C ILE A 153 -35.25 21.15 -7.52
N PRO A 154 -34.05 21.76 -7.37
CA PRO A 154 -33.53 22.71 -8.34
C PRO A 154 -33.44 22.13 -9.75
N ALA A 155 -33.44 23.02 -10.76
CA ALA A 155 -33.09 22.64 -12.12
C ALA A 155 -31.64 22.11 -12.20
N GLY A 156 -31.38 21.22 -13.16
CA GLY A 156 -30.08 20.66 -13.41
C GLY A 156 -29.88 20.27 -14.87
N SER A 157 -28.90 19.42 -15.10
CA SER A 157 -28.63 18.78 -16.39
C SER A 157 -28.24 17.33 -16.18
N ALA A 158 -28.03 16.58 -17.23
CA ALA A 158 -27.58 15.20 -17.15
C ALA A 158 -26.18 15.10 -16.47
N ASP A 159 -25.29 16.05 -16.77
CA ASP A 159 -23.93 16.08 -16.24
C ASP A 159 -23.85 16.69 -14.81
N LYS A 160 -24.78 17.61 -14.49
CA LYS A 160 -24.86 18.28 -13.19
C LYS A 160 -26.31 18.35 -12.71
N PRO A 161 -26.83 17.26 -12.12
CA PRO A 161 -28.23 17.25 -11.63
C PRO A 161 -28.44 18.24 -10.49
N GLY A 162 -29.56 18.94 -10.49
CA GLY A 162 -30.06 19.62 -9.31
C GLY A 162 -30.40 18.59 -8.24
N SER A 163 -30.10 18.87 -6.96
CA SER A 163 -30.31 17.90 -5.89
C SER A 163 -30.84 18.53 -4.62
N VAL A 164 -31.55 17.73 -3.83
CA VAL A 164 -32.02 18.10 -2.49
C VAL A 164 -32.08 16.84 -1.63
N THR A 165 -31.62 16.92 -0.39
CA THR A 165 -31.71 15.82 0.57
C THR A 165 -32.91 16.02 1.48
N VAL A 166 -33.73 14.98 1.62
CA VAL A 166 -34.96 14.98 2.44
C VAL A 166 -35.08 13.70 3.24
N GLN A 167 -35.70 13.79 4.39
CA GLN A 167 -36.09 12.61 5.16
C GLN A 167 -37.31 11.94 4.54
N VAL A 168 -37.30 10.61 4.51
CA VAL A 168 -38.42 9.77 4.10
C VAL A 168 -38.83 8.82 5.21
N VAL A 169 -40.11 8.42 5.16
CA VAL A 169 -40.72 7.48 6.10
C VAL A 169 -41.30 6.32 5.28
N ALA A 170 -41.08 5.09 5.72
CA ALA A 170 -41.65 3.91 5.12
C ALA A 170 -43.19 3.96 5.16
N SER A 171 -43.83 3.49 4.10
CA SER A 171 -45.32 3.53 3.99
C SER A 171 -46.03 2.54 4.89
N ALA A 172 -45.32 1.55 5.42
CA ALA A 172 -45.82 0.60 6.41
C ALA A 172 -44.76 0.35 7.49
N PRO A 173 -45.15 -0.02 8.72
CA PRO A 173 -44.22 -0.41 9.74
C PRO A 173 -43.62 -1.80 9.45
N GLY A 174 -42.48 -2.08 10.05
CA GLY A 174 -41.87 -3.39 10.03
C GLY A 174 -40.41 -3.42 9.60
N PRO A 175 -39.69 -4.49 9.97
CA PRO A 175 -38.24 -4.61 9.73
C PRO A 175 -37.89 -4.78 8.25
N THR A 176 -38.84 -5.18 7.39
CA THR A 176 -38.62 -5.31 5.92
C THR A 176 -38.24 -3.99 5.27
N TYR A 177 -38.60 -2.86 5.90
CA TYR A 177 -38.24 -1.53 5.43
C TYR A 177 -36.89 -1.03 5.94
N ASN A 178 -36.22 -1.79 6.80
CA ASN A 178 -34.83 -1.52 7.16
C ASN A 178 -33.92 -2.04 6.03
N ILE A 179 -33.60 -1.17 5.10
CA ILE A 179 -32.86 -1.52 3.89
C ILE A 179 -31.52 -0.80 3.83
N GLU A 180 -30.55 -1.44 3.23
CA GLU A 180 -29.24 -0.84 2.91
C GLU A 180 -29.39 0.32 1.91
N PRO A 181 -28.34 1.16 1.71
CA PRO A 181 -28.34 2.22 0.74
C PRO A 181 -28.86 1.76 -0.64
N SER A 182 -29.86 2.46 -1.17
CA SER A 182 -30.62 2.00 -2.31
C SER A 182 -30.98 3.14 -3.27
N SER A 183 -31.32 2.79 -4.50
CA SER A 183 -31.87 3.72 -5.47
C SER A 183 -33.40 3.67 -5.47
N PHE A 184 -34.01 4.82 -5.73
CA PHE A 184 -35.46 4.99 -5.72
C PHE A 184 -35.98 5.64 -7.02
N THR A 185 -37.12 5.19 -7.49
CA THR A 185 -37.91 5.83 -8.54
C THR A 185 -39.09 6.57 -7.93
N VAL A 186 -39.71 7.45 -8.70
CA VAL A 186 -40.91 8.18 -8.29
C VAL A 186 -42.09 7.62 -9.07
N PRO A 187 -42.91 6.68 -8.52
CA PRO A 187 -43.99 6.05 -9.26
C PRO A 187 -45.06 7.03 -9.77
N GLY A 188 -45.23 8.16 -9.08
CA GLY A 188 -46.16 9.20 -9.50
C GLY A 188 -45.78 9.90 -10.81
N LEU A 189 -44.55 9.74 -11.29
CA LEU A 189 -44.07 10.24 -12.59
C LEU A 189 -44.05 9.15 -13.67
N ALA A 190 -44.47 7.93 -13.35
CA ALA A 190 -44.46 6.82 -14.30
C ALA A 190 -45.28 7.15 -15.54
N GLY A 191 -44.75 6.88 -16.74
CA GLY A 191 -45.37 7.18 -18.00
C GLY A 191 -45.20 8.62 -18.50
N SER A 192 -44.59 9.48 -17.71
CA SER A 192 -44.22 10.84 -18.13
C SER A 192 -42.75 10.92 -18.54
N PRO A 193 -42.32 11.92 -19.34
CA PRO A 193 -40.91 12.16 -19.67
C PRO A 193 -40.02 12.38 -18.44
N GLU A 194 -40.61 12.90 -17.36
CA GLU A 194 -39.92 13.20 -16.10
C GLU A 194 -39.52 11.93 -15.32
N ALA A 195 -40.13 10.79 -15.60
CA ALA A 195 -39.88 9.53 -14.89
C ALA A 195 -38.38 9.09 -14.89
N SER A 196 -37.68 9.37 -15.97
CA SER A 196 -36.24 9.06 -16.11
C SER A 196 -35.33 10.20 -15.65
N MET A 197 -35.87 11.40 -15.49
CA MET A 197 -35.13 12.62 -15.17
C MET A 197 -35.14 12.93 -13.66
N VAL A 198 -36.05 12.33 -12.89
CA VAL A 198 -36.19 12.52 -11.45
C VAL A 198 -36.06 11.18 -10.74
N TYR A 199 -35.04 11.02 -9.98
CA TYR A 199 -34.73 9.81 -9.21
C TYR A 199 -34.16 10.17 -7.86
N ALA A 200 -34.03 9.19 -6.95
CA ALA A 200 -33.37 9.43 -5.66
C ALA A 200 -32.44 8.28 -5.26
N ARG A 201 -31.53 8.57 -4.35
CA ARG A 201 -30.63 7.59 -3.75
C ARG A 201 -30.48 7.85 -2.25
N SER A 202 -30.37 6.80 -1.46
CA SER A 202 -29.90 6.92 -0.07
C SER A 202 -28.41 6.63 -0.02
N ALA A 203 -27.69 7.44 0.74
CA ALA A 203 -26.28 7.19 1.10
C ALA A 203 -26.15 6.32 2.36
N GLU A 204 -27.22 6.31 3.18
CA GLU A 204 -27.31 5.56 4.42
C GLU A 204 -28.47 4.56 4.40
N ALA A 205 -28.42 3.59 5.31
CA ALA A 205 -29.49 2.62 5.48
C ALA A 205 -30.77 3.26 6.03
N MET A 206 -31.93 2.73 5.64
CA MET A 206 -33.21 3.03 6.28
C MET A 206 -33.34 2.18 7.53
N THR A 207 -33.72 2.76 8.68
CA THR A 207 -33.72 2.09 9.96
C THR A 207 -34.92 2.45 10.82
N GLY A 208 -35.14 1.70 11.92
CA GLY A 208 -36.21 1.98 12.88
C GLY A 208 -37.54 1.30 12.59
N GLY A 209 -37.64 0.54 11.48
CA GLY A 209 -38.83 -0.27 11.19
C GLY A 209 -38.91 -1.49 12.06
N ALA A 210 -40.01 -1.64 12.84
CA ALA A 210 -40.24 -2.79 13.69
C ALA A 210 -41.73 -3.05 13.87
N VAL A 211 -42.11 -4.33 14.01
CA VAL A 211 -43.49 -4.77 14.35
C VAL A 211 -43.41 -5.97 15.25
N GLY A 212 -44.20 -5.98 16.33
CA GLY A 212 -44.30 -7.09 17.28
C GLY A 212 -43.66 -6.80 18.63
N PRO A 213 -43.46 -7.83 19.46
CA PRO A 213 -42.82 -7.67 20.76
C PRO A 213 -41.32 -7.42 20.58
N VAL A 214 -40.84 -6.28 21.02
CA VAL A 214 -39.43 -5.93 21.08
C VAL A 214 -38.99 -5.98 22.54
N PRO A 215 -37.85 -6.60 22.87
CA PRO A 215 -37.35 -6.62 24.22
C PRO A 215 -37.06 -5.19 24.70
N VAL A 216 -37.42 -4.92 25.94
CA VAL A 216 -37.10 -3.66 26.63
C VAL A 216 -35.91 -3.93 27.53
N VAL A 217 -34.88 -3.13 27.41
CA VAL A 217 -33.72 -3.13 28.30
C VAL A 217 -33.77 -1.87 29.16
N GLU A 218 -33.35 -1.97 30.40
CA GLU A 218 -33.23 -0.80 31.26
C GLU A 218 -32.17 0.15 30.68
N SER A 219 -32.47 1.45 30.69
CA SER A 219 -31.63 2.45 29.99
C SER A 219 -30.18 2.47 30.47
N GLY A 220 -29.96 2.22 31.78
CA GLY A 220 -28.62 2.13 32.36
C GLY A 220 -27.79 0.95 31.78
N ASP A 221 -28.43 -0.22 31.73
CA ASP A 221 -27.79 -1.45 31.21
C ASP A 221 -27.54 -1.36 29.69
N ALA A 222 -28.51 -0.78 28.98
CA ALA A 222 -28.37 -0.53 27.54
C ALA A 222 -27.17 0.42 27.24
N GLN A 223 -27.09 1.54 27.98
CA GLN A 223 -25.98 2.50 27.78
C GLN A 223 -24.64 1.89 28.15
N ALA A 224 -24.54 1.16 29.23
CA ALA A 224 -23.30 0.46 29.62
C ALA A 224 -22.85 -0.54 28.55
N ALA A 225 -23.79 -1.27 27.94
CA ALA A 225 -23.48 -2.17 26.82
C ALA A 225 -23.02 -1.42 25.59
N VAL A 226 -23.68 -0.31 25.22
CA VAL A 226 -23.29 0.54 24.08
C VAL A 226 -21.89 1.11 24.28
N ASP A 227 -21.56 1.62 25.46
CA ASP A 227 -20.26 2.19 25.79
C ASP A 227 -19.15 1.13 25.71
N SER A 228 -19.42 -0.06 26.26
CA SER A 228 -18.48 -1.19 26.19
C SER A 228 -18.24 -1.66 24.75
N LEU A 229 -19.32 -1.81 23.96
CA LEU A 229 -19.24 -2.20 22.54
C LEU A 229 -18.50 -1.14 21.71
N SER A 230 -18.78 0.13 21.93
CA SER A 230 -18.14 1.23 21.22
C SER A 230 -16.64 1.26 21.49
N SER A 231 -16.23 1.05 22.74
CA SER A 231 -14.81 0.98 23.12
C SER A 231 -14.09 -0.20 22.45
N SER A 232 -14.72 -1.38 22.44
CA SER A 232 -14.17 -2.56 21.74
C SER A 232 -14.10 -2.34 20.24
N LEU A 233 -15.16 -1.78 19.64
CA LEU A 233 -15.22 -1.47 18.21
C LEU A 233 -14.14 -0.47 17.79
N THR A 234 -13.77 0.50 18.63
CA THR A 234 -12.71 1.47 18.33
C THR A 234 -11.41 0.75 17.98
N THR A 235 -10.96 -0.14 18.86
CA THR A 235 -9.73 -0.91 18.67
C THR A 235 -9.80 -1.80 17.42
N ASP A 236 -10.93 -2.47 17.23
CA ASP A 236 -11.14 -3.35 16.08
C ASP A 236 -11.20 -2.61 14.75
N LEU A 237 -11.80 -1.42 14.75
CA LEU A 237 -11.89 -0.55 13.56
C LEU A 237 -10.52 0.05 13.21
N GLU A 238 -9.74 0.50 14.20
CA GLU A 238 -8.38 1.02 13.99
C GLU A 238 -7.46 -0.06 13.40
N ALA A 239 -7.53 -1.29 13.94
CA ALA A 239 -6.76 -2.41 13.40
C ALA A 239 -7.19 -2.77 11.97
N ALA A 240 -8.50 -2.76 11.68
CA ALA A 240 -9.03 -3.02 10.34
C ALA A 240 -8.65 -1.90 9.35
N LEU A 241 -8.70 -0.64 9.78
CA LEU A 241 -8.30 0.51 8.99
C LEU A 241 -6.82 0.43 8.59
N ALA A 242 -5.94 0.10 9.54
CA ALA A 242 -4.51 -0.03 9.28
C ALA A 242 -4.20 -1.05 8.18
N SER A 243 -4.98 -2.14 8.10
CA SER A 243 -4.83 -3.16 7.06
C SER A 243 -5.37 -2.75 5.69
N GLN A 244 -6.18 -1.70 5.62
CA GLN A 244 -6.78 -1.20 4.38
C GLN A 244 -6.03 -0.01 3.78
N VAL A 245 -5.01 0.52 4.44
CA VAL A 245 -4.17 1.58 3.89
C VAL A 245 -3.43 1.03 2.68
N PRO A 246 -3.59 1.63 1.48
CA PRO A 246 -2.92 1.14 0.28
C PRO A 246 -1.39 1.27 0.39
N GLU A 247 -0.67 0.40 -0.31
CA GLU A 247 0.79 0.48 -0.38
C GLU A 247 1.23 1.85 -0.95
N GLY A 248 2.25 2.44 -0.34
CA GLY A 248 2.72 3.78 -0.70
C GLY A 248 1.92 4.93 -0.10
N TYR A 249 0.85 4.66 0.64
CA TYR A 249 0.11 5.67 1.39
C TYR A 249 0.48 5.67 2.87
N VAL A 250 0.22 6.79 3.52
CA VAL A 250 0.41 6.95 4.96
C VAL A 250 -0.88 7.43 5.62
N LEU A 251 -1.18 6.85 6.77
CA LEU A 251 -2.22 7.28 7.69
C LEU A 251 -1.56 8.04 8.83
N LEU A 252 -1.89 9.31 8.97
CA LEU A 252 -1.36 10.14 10.05
C LEU A 252 -2.22 10.04 11.32
N PRO A 253 -1.63 10.11 12.51
CA PRO A 253 -2.37 10.35 13.74
C PRO A 253 -3.28 11.58 13.61
N GLY A 254 -4.54 11.44 14.03
CA GLY A 254 -5.56 12.49 13.89
C GLY A 254 -6.25 12.54 12.51
N ALA A 255 -5.82 11.73 11.54
CA ALA A 255 -6.42 11.67 10.21
C ALA A 255 -7.61 10.70 10.08
N ALA A 256 -8.14 10.19 11.20
CA ALA A 256 -9.30 9.32 11.22
C ALA A 256 -10.39 9.84 12.16
N THR A 257 -11.63 9.56 11.81
CA THR A 257 -12.80 9.83 12.66
C THR A 257 -13.67 8.60 12.73
N SER A 258 -14.21 8.34 13.92
CA SER A 258 -15.12 7.22 14.17
C SER A 258 -16.52 7.74 14.48
N SER A 259 -17.52 7.02 14.03
CA SER A 259 -18.92 7.24 14.38
C SER A 259 -19.57 5.92 14.76
N TYR A 260 -20.44 5.97 15.75
CA TYR A 260 -21.13 4.80 16.27
C TYR A 260 -22.64 5.01 16.14
N ARG A 261 -23.32 3.97 15.71
CA ARG A 261 -24.77 3.96 15.59
C ARG A 261 -25.33 2.73 16.33
N GLU A 262 -26.18 2.99 17.30
CA GLU A 262 -26.96 1.93 17.92
C GLU A 262 -28.01 1.42 16.94
N LEU A 263 -28.10 0.10 16.80
CA LEU A 263 -29.13 -0.58 16.03
C LEU A 263 -30.28 -0.97 16.96
N ALA A 264 -31.47 -1.18 16.37
CA ALA A 264 -32.62 -1.61 17.15
C ALA A 264 -32.29 -2.91 17.90
N PRO A 265 -32.66 -3.02 19.20
CA PRO A 265 -32.44 -4.23 19.98
C PRO A 265 -33.12 -5.43 19.31
N ALA A 266 -32.36 -6.50 19.09
CA ALA A 266 -32.87 -7.73 18.53
C ALA A 266 -33.21 -8.74 19.64
N PRO A 267 -34.23 -9.60 19.45
CA PRO A 267 -34.46 -10.72 20.35
C PRO A 267 -33.22 -11.63 20.42
N ALA A 268 -32.85 -12.01 21.63
CA ALA A 268 -31.78 -12.98 21.88
C ALA A 268 -32.38 -14.23 22.53
N GLU A 269 -31.56 -14.97 23.27
CA GLU A 269 -32.05 -16.08 24.10
C GLU A 269 -33.14 -15.59 25.10
N THR A 270 -33.95 -16.53 25.62
CA THR A 270 -35.07 -16.23 26.51
C THR A 270 -34.67 -15.28 27.63
N GLY A 271 -35.34 -14.13 27.73
CA GLY A 271 -35.10 -13.12 28.76
C GLY A 271 -33.93 -12.17 28.48
N LYS A 272 -33.31 -12.22 27.28
CA LYS A 272 -32.27 -11.30 26.88
C LYS A 272 -32.65 -10.50 25.65
N ALA A 273 -32.03 -9.34 25.50
CA ALA A 273 -32.01 -8.52 24.31
C ALA A 273 -30.59 -8.44 23.78
N ASN A 274 -30.43 -8.45 22.50
CA ASN A 274 -29.15 -8.25 21.86
C ASN A 274 -28.98 -6.77 21.49
N ILE A 275 -28.17 -6.03 22.23
CA ILE A 275 -27.78 -4.65 21.88
C ILE A 275 -26.73 -4.74 20.84
N GLN A 276 -26.91 -4.00 19.77
CA GLN A 276 -25.99 -3.97 18.60
C GLN A 276 -25.51 -2.55 18.34
N VAL A 277 -24.23 -2.40 18.09
CA VAL A 277 -23.61 -1.12 17.71
C VAL A 277 -22.87 -1.32 16.41
N GLU A 278 -23.19 -0.51 15.42
CA GLU A 278 -22.42 -0.38 14.19
C GLU A 278 -21.42 0.77 14.36
N GLY A 279 -20.14 0.48 14.25
CA GLY A 279 -19.08 1.45 14.20
C GLY A 279 -18.60 1.65 12.76
N THR A 280 -18.38 2.90 12.38
CA THR A 280 -17.76 3.28 11.11
C THR A 280 -16.56 4.14 11.41
N ILE A 281 -15.39 3.79 10.87
CA ILE A 281 -14.21 4.64 10.87
C ILE A 281 -13.91 5.08 9.46
N THR A 282 -13.64 6.37 9.30
CA THR A 282 -13.22 6.96 8.03
C THR A 282 -11.92 7.72 8.24
N ALA A 283 -10.95 7.48 7.38
CA ALA A 283 -9.65 8.11 7.45
C ALA A 283 -9.26 8.75 6.12
N VAL A 284 -8.48 9.82 6.24
CA VAL A 284 -7.79 10.45 5.12
C VAL A 284 -6.40 9.87 5.05
N VAL A 285 -6.02 9.31 3.90
CA VAL A 285 -4.67 8.79 3.65
C VAL A 285 -4.03 9.56 2.50
N PHE A 286 -2.73 9.76 2.58
CA PHE A 286 -1.96 10.52 1.61
C PHE A 286 -0.89 9.65 0.95
N PRO A 287 -0.60 9.82 -0.36
CA PRO A 287 0.59 9.24 -0.94
C PRO A 287 1.84 9.75 -0.20
N SER A 288 2.67 8.83 0.29
CA SER A 288 3.84 9.19 1.13
C SER A 288 4.84 10.10 0.41
N VAL A 289 4.95 9.95 -0.91
CA VAL A 289 5.80 10.79 -1.77
C VAL A 289 5.25 12.21 -1.88
N ALA A 290 3.95 12.36 -2.15
CA ALA A 290 3.32 13.67 -2.27
C ALA A 290 3.34 14.43 -0.94
N LEU A 291 3.08 13.73 0.18
CA LEU A 291 3.16 14.31 1.51
C LEU A 291 4.60 14.78 1.84
N ALA A 292 5.61 13.97 1.51
CA ALA A 292 7.01 14.34 1.68
C ALA A 292 7.39 15.59 0.88
N SER A 293 6.92 15.68 -0.37
CA SER A 293 7.15 16.84 -1.24
C SER A 293 6.47 18.10 -0.68
N ALA A 294 5.23 17.97 -0.19
CA ALA A 294 4.50 19.09 0.42
C ALA A 294 5.19 19.61 1.70
N ILE A 295 5.68 18.71 2.56
CA ILE A 295 6.44 19.08 3.76
C ILE A 295 7.79 19.69 3.36
N ALA A 296 8.49 19.09 2.41
CA ALA A 296 9.78 19.60 1.93
C ALA A 296 9.67 20.99 1.30
N SER A 297 8.61 21.28 0.55
CA SER A 297 8.39 22.62 -0.03
C SER A 297 8.00 23.66 1.02
N SER A 298 7.41 23.27 2.13
CA SER A 298 7.11 24.17 3.26
C SER A 298 8.33 24.47 4.12
N THR A 299 9.38 23.66 4.03
CA THR A 299 10.59 23.76 4.87
C THR A 299 11.81 23.97 3.99
N SER A 300 12.44 25.14 4.07
CA SER A 300 13.64 25.47 3.29
C SER A 300 14.76 24.46 3.56
N GLY A 301 15.24 23.76 2.50
CA GLY A 301 16.42 22.91 2.55
C GLY A 301 16.15 21.41 2.79
N SER A 302 14.91 20.97 2.89
CA SER A 302 14.60 19.54 2.96
C SER A 302 14.38 18.95 1.55
N ASN A 303 14.96 17.77 1.29
CA ASN A 303 14.80 17.03 0.04
C ASN A 303 14.34 15.61 0.37
N GLY A 304 13.02 15.39 0.37
CA GLY A 304 12.41 14.13 0.74
C GLY A 304 11.74 13.42 -0.42
N ALA A 305 11.97 12.11 -0.54
CA ALA A 305 11.29 11.25 -1.49
C ALA A 305 10.01 10.64 -0.91
N ARG A 306 9.97 10.36 0.39
CA ARG A 306 8.80 9.81 1.09
C ARG A 306 8.85 10.09 2.60
N VAL A 307 7.69 10.13 3.24
CA VAL A 307 7.59 10.16 4.71
C VAL A 307 7.76 8.74 5.24
N LEU A 308 8.64 8.58 6.22
CA LEU A 308 8.81 7.32 6.95
C LEU A 308 7.97 7.36 8.24
N MET A 309 6.99 6.47 8.36
CA MET A 309 6.21 6.30 9.60
C MET A 309 6.96 5.39 10.57
N SER A 310 7.79 5.97 11.40
CA SER A 310 8.61 5.30 12.41
C SER A 310 8.55 6.06 13.72
N SER A 311 9.22 5.56 14.75
CA SER A 311 9.32 6.21 16.07
C SER A 311 9.90 7.64 16.04
N GLY A 312 10.60 8.02 14.97
CA GLY A 312 11.10 9.39 14.76
C GLY A 312 10.10 10.35 14.11
N THR A 313 8.93 9.88 13.67
CA THR A 313 7.87 10.71 13.08
C THR A 313 6.81 11.02 14.12
N THR A 314 6.63 12.30 14.44
CA THR A 314 5.66 12.77 15.45
C THR A 314 4.55 13.63 14.83
N LEU A 315 4.28 13.42 13.53
CA LEU A 315 3.25 14.18 12.81
C LEU A 315 1.86 13.92 13.38
N ILE A 316 1.13 15.00 13.62
CA ILE A 316 -0.28 14.98 14.01
C ILE A 316 -1.05 15.84 13.01
N LEU A 317 -2.12 15.28 12.47
CA LEU A 317 -3.03 15.98 11.59
C LEU A 317 -4.24 16.50 12.39
N THR A 318 -4.57 17.78 12.19
CA THR A 318 -5.79 18.38 12.74
C THR A 318 -6.61 18.98 11.59
N PRO A 319 -7.83 18.47 11.33
CA PRO A 319 -8.71 19.03 10.31
C PRO A 319 -9.07 20.50 10.63
N SER A 320 -9.00 21.39 9.63
CA SER A 320 -9.32 22.82 9.82
C SER A 320 -10.83 23.10 9.83
N SER A 321 -11.62 22.29 9.09
CA SER A 321 -13.06 22.48 8.91
C SER A 321 -13.88 21.18 9.07
N GLY A 322 -13.35 20.22 9.84
CA GLY A 322 -13.93 18.89 9.98
C GLY A 322 -13.44 17.91 8.91
N PHE A 323 -13.87 16.66 9.02
CA PHE A 323 -13.48 15.62 8.06
C PHE A 323 -14.18 15.78 6.72
N PRO A 324 -13.50 15.47 5.60
CA PRO A 324 -14.08 15.60 4.28
C PRO A 324 -15.17 14.55 4.06
N SER A 325 -16.25 14.94 3.39
CA SER A 325 -17.27 14.01 2.90
C SER A 325 -16.74 13.20 1.71
N SER A 326 -17.42 12.11 1.36
CA SER A 326 -17.04 11.22 0.24
C SER A 326 -16.90 11.94 -1.11
N ASN A 327 -17.53 13.10 -1.27
CA ASN A 327 -17.53 13.91 -2.48
C ASN A 327 -16.72 15.21 -2.35
N ALA A 328 -15.89 15.34 -1.29
CA ALA A 328 -15.09 16.54 -1.08
C ALA A 328 -13.99 16.65 -2.14
N GLU A 329 -13.93 17.76 -2.84
CA GLU A 329 -12.90 18.06 -3.84
C GLU A 329 -11.60 18.55 -3.19
N SER A 330 -11.68 19.09 -1.97
CA SER A 330 -10.53 19.58 -1.21
C SER A 330 -10.69 19.34 0.29
N PHE A 331 -9.57 19.24 0.97
CA PHE A 331 -9.48 19.05 2.42
C PHE A 331 -8.36 19.90 2.99
N SER A 332 -8.69 20.82 3.89
CA SER A 332 -7.73 21.69 4.58
C SER A 332 -7.48 21.19 5.99
N PHE A 333 -6.22 21.11 6.37
CA PHE A 333 -5.78 20.63 7.67
C PHE A 333 -4.47 21.29 8.09
N SER A 334 -4.17 21.27 9.36
CA SER A 334 -2.86 21.63 9.89
C SER A 334 -2.07 20.35 10.23
N LEU A 335 -0.79 20.38 9.96
CA LEU A 335 0.17 19.43 10.50
C LEU A 335 0.94 20.09 11.63
N SER A 336 1.28 19.32 12.64
CA SER A 336 2.20 19.70 13.69
C SER A 336 3.13 18.54 14.02
N GLY A 337 4.40 18.88 14.34
CA GLY A 337 5.40 17.90 14.72
C GLY A 337 6.53 17.75 13.71
N THR A 338 7.19 16.60 13.74
CA THR A 338 8.38 16.31 12.92
C THR A 338 8.10 15.14 11.98
N ALA A 339 8.38 15.35 10.70
CA ALA A 339 8.40 14.31 9.69
C ALA A 339 9.81 13.73 9.56
N LEU A 340 9.93 12.42 9.50
CA LEU A 340 11.16 11.76 9.08
C LEU A 340 11.08 11.51 7.57
N LEU A 341 11.86 12.28 6.82
CA LEU A 341 11.90 12.21 5.36
C LEU A 341 13.06 11.30 4.92
N VAL A 342 12.78 10.37 4.01
CA VAL A 342 13.80 9.58 3.34
C VAL A 342 14.32 10.37 2.15
N SER A 343 15.63 10.56 2.05
CA SER A 343 16.25 11.30 0.97
C SER A 343 16.05 10.62 -0.38
N LYS A 344 15.81 11.42 -1.42
CA LYS A 344 15.71 10.92 -2.79
C LYS A 344 17.11 10.60 -3.32
N VAL A 345 17.32 9.35 -3.68
CA VAL A 345 18.57 8.87 -4.28
C VAL A 345 18.38 8.67 -5.78
N ASP A 346 19.18 9.34 -6.60
CA ASP A 346 19.18 9.14 -8.05
C ASP A 346 20.14 8.00 -8.41
N SER A 347 19.56 6.82 -8.71
CA SER A 347 20.32 5.62 -9.06
C SER A 347 21.17 5.79 -10.32
N MET A 348 20.71 6.57 -11.32
CA MET A 348 21.45 6.79 -12.55
C MET A 348 22.64 7.72 -12.33
N GLN A 349 22.46 8.77 -11.56
CA GLN A 349 23.53 9.70 -11.18
C GLN A 349 24.64 8.97 -10.44
N ILE A 350 24.27 8.12 -9.48
CA ILE A 350 25.23 7.31 -8.72
C ILE A 350 25.96 6.30 -9.61
N ALA A 351 25.24 5.57 -10.46
CA ALA A 351 25.86 4.63 -11.40
C ALA A 351 26.87 5.33 -12.31
N THR A 352 26.52 6.52 -12.81
CA THR A 352 27.41 7.34 -13.65
C THR A 352 28.65 7.83 -12.88
N ALA A 353 28.49 8.24 -11.64
CA ALA A 353 29.58 8.75 -10.82
C ALA A 353 30.62 7.70 -10.47
N VAL A 354 30.22 6.42 -10.34
CA VAL A 354 31.12 5.32 -9.99
C VAL A 354 31.61 4.50 -11.20
N ALA A 355 31.08 4.76 -12.40
CA ALA A 355 31.48 4.07 -13.63
C ALA A 355 32.99 4.20 -13.88
N GLY A 356 33.67 3.09 -14.18
CA GLY A 356 35.12 3.02 -14.40
C GLY A 356 36.01 3.24 -13.17
N LYS A 357 35.44 3.55 -12.00
CA LYS A 357 36.20 3.82 -10.77
C LYS A 357 36.61 2.54 -10.06
N SER A 358 37.70 2.61 -9.32
CA SER A 358 38.07 1.55 -8.38
C SER A 358 37.09 1.47 -7.22
N ARG A 359 37.07 0.33 -6.53
CA ARG A 359 36.22 0.15 -5.34
C ARG A 359 36.46 1.21 -4.28
N SER A 360 37.70 1.60 -4.02
CA SER A 360 38.07 2.62 -3.02
C SER A 360 37.65 4.02 -3.47
N GLU A 361 37.86 4.38 -4.74
CA GLU A 361 37.39 5.66 -5.27
C GLU A 361 35.88 5.77 -5.24
N ALA A 362 35.16 4.72 -5.66
CA ALA A 362 33.71 4.68 -5.61
C ALA A 362 33.18 4.85 -4.16
N GLN A 363 33.86 4.26 -3.18
CA GLN A 363 33.49 4.43 -1.77
C GLN A 363 33.67 5.88 -1.31
N ILE A 364 34.76 6.53 -1.71
CA ILE A 364 34.99 7.96 -1.40
C ILE A 364 33.95 8.83 -2.10
N ILE A 365 33.67 8.58 -3.40
CA ILE A 365 32.63 9.30 -4.14
C ILE A 365 31.28 9.21 -3.44
N LEU A 366 30.86 8.01 -3.04
CA LEU A 366 29.58 7.80 -2.40
C LEU A 366 29.47 8.47 -1.01
N THR A 367 30.58 8.70 -0.33
CA THR A 367 30.60 9.45 0.94
C THR A 367 30.27 10.93 0.74
N ASN A 368 30.46 11.47 -0.47
CA ASN A 368 30.13 12.87 -0.80
C ASN A 368 28.65 13.07 -1.16
N TYR A 369 27.84 12.01 -1.20
CA TYR A 369 26.40 12.10 -1.45
C TYR A 369 25.64 12.12 -0.12
N PRO A 370 25.11 13.28 0.30
CA PRO A 370 24.42 13.41 1.59
C PRO A 370 23.14 12.58 1.68
N GLU A 371 22.57 12.19 0.54
CA GLU A 371 21.42 11.31 0.43
C GLU A 371 21.75 9.82 0.68
N VAL A 372 23.05 9.46 0.77
CA VAL A 372 23.52 8.10 1.00
C VAL A 372 24.04 7.94 2.42
N LYS A 373 23.33 7.19 3.25
CA LYS A 373 23.78 6.87 4.62
C LYS A 373 24.84 5.75 4.61
N ARG A 374 24.61 4.74 3.77
CA ARG A 374 25.51 3.58 3.63
C ARG A 374 25.41 3.03 2.22
N ALA A 375 26.54 2.60 1.68
CA ALA A 375 26.59 1.88 0.42
C ALA A 375 27.40 0.59 0.58
N VAL A 376 26.87 -0.52 0.06
CA VAL A 376 27.55 -1.82 -0.03
C VAL A 376 27.87 -2.09 -1.49
N LEU A 377 29.16 -2.21 -1.80
CA LEU A 377 29.65 -2.36 -3.17
C LEU A 377 29.99 -3.84 -3.44
N VAL A 378 29.32 -4.43 -4.41
CA VAL A 378 29.53 -5.82 -4.83
C VAL A 378 29.93 -5.83 -6.29
N LEU A 379 31.19 -6.18 -6.56
CA LEU A 379 31.73 -6.37 -7.90
C LEU A 379 31.67 -7.85 -8.31
N ARG A 380 31.28 -8.13 -9.52
CA ARG A 380 31.26 -9.49 -10.09
C ARG A 380 32.04 -9.50 -11.39
N PRO A 381 32.97 -10.43 -11.60
CA PRO A 381 33.46 -11.45 -10.66
C PRO A 381 34.21 -10.83 -9.47
N PHE A 382 34.37 -11.57 -8.36
CA PHE A 382 34.91 -11.07 -7.09
C PHE A 382 36.36 -10.53 -7.15
N TRP A 383 37.13 -10.91 -8.19
CA TRP A 383 38.51 -10.41 -8.42
C TRP A 383 38.55 -9.08 -9.18
N ARG A 384 37.41 -8.55 -9.63
CA ARG A 384 37.36 -7.25 -10.30
C ARG A 384 37.61 -6.12 -9.30
N GLN A 385 38.52 -5.22 -9.64
CA GLN A 385 38.94 -4.13 -8.76
C GLN A 385 38.27 -2.79 -9.11
N SER A 386 37.65 -2.69 -10.32
CA SER A 386 36.98 -1.50 -10.81
C SER A 386 35.56 -1.79 -11.26
N PHE A 387 34.70 -0.79 -11.19
CA PHE A 387 33.36 -0.81 -11.77
C PHE A 387 33.39 -0.88 -13.28
N PRO A 388 32.30 -1.37 -13.93
CA PRO A 388 32.12 -1.24 -15.39
C PRO A 388 32.19 0.21 -15.83
N GLU A 389 32.71 0.46 -17.04
CA GLU A 389 32.71 1.81 -17.66
C GLU A 389 31.29 2.22 -18.07
N ASP A 390 30.46 1.25 -18.46
CA ASP A 390 29.05 1.46 -18.78
C ASP A 390 28.20 1.54 -17.52
N PRO A 391 27.57 2.69 -17.22
CA PRO A 391 26.65 2.83 -16.09
C PRO A 391 25.46 1.86 -16.12
N ALA A 392 25.01 1.43 -17.31
CA ALA A 392 23.91 0.48 -17.46
C ALA A 392 24.25 -0.92 -16.94
N ALA A 393 25.54 -1.27 -16.84
CA ALA A 393 26.02 -2.52 -16.25
C ALA A 393 26.14 -2.46 -14.71
N ILE A 394 25.77 -1.32 -14.11
CA ILE A 394 25.80 -1.09 -12.65
C ILE A 394 24.36 -1.08 -12.13
N THR A 395 23.99 -2.11 -11.37
CA THR A 395 22.67 -2.18 -10.74
C THR A 395 22.71 -1.51 -9.38
N VAL A 396 21.96 -0.43 -9.22
CA VAL A 396 21.77 0.25 -7.94
C VAL A 396 20.46 -0.22 -7.32
N ILE A 397 20.54 -0.77 -6.12
CA ILE A 397 19.39 -1.24 -5.33
C ILE A 397 19.25 -0.36 -4.10
N LEU A 398 18.06 0.21 -3.92
CA LEU A 398 17.74 0.98 -2.72
C LEU A 398 17.28 0.01 -1.63
N GLY A 399 18.02 -0.04 -0.54
CA GLY A 399 17.64 -0.77 0.67
C GLY A 399 16.67 0.02 1.54
N GLU A 400 16.13 -0.64 2.56
CA GLU A 400 15.30 0.03 3.55
C GLU A 400 16.14 1.08 4.30
N PRO A 401 15.57 2.28 4.54
CA PRO A 401 16.23 3.31 5.32
C PRO A 401 16.45 2.81 6.75
N ALA A 402 17.56 3.19 7.36
CA ALA A 402 17.80 2.87 8.76
C ALA A 402 16.82 3.69 9.63
N THR A 403 16.01 3.00 10.39
CA THR A 403 15.15 3.57 11.44
C THR A 403 15.96 4.06 12.62
#